data_ad72b2e9a7e3e9b7e15df5473b7f5ddb
#
_entry.id   ad72b2e9a7e3e9b7e15df5473b7f5ddb
#
_cell.length_a   1.000
_cell.length_b   1.000
_cell.length_c   1.000
_cell.angle_alpha   90.00
_cell.angle_beta   90.00
_cell.angle_gamma   90.00
#
_symmetry.space_group_name_H-M   'P 1'
#
loop_
_entity.id
_entity.type
_entity.pdbx_description
1 polymer ?
#
loop_
_entity_poly.entity_id
_entity_poly.type
_entity_poly.pdbx_seq_one_letter_code
_entity_poly.pdbx_strand_id
1 'polypeptide(L)'
;MTHDRASQVVINGRFMGRRVTGVERYGREILRCLGNQPKLESTPWQGWRGHTWEQFMLPIRLHRNSVLWSPANTGPLIVRRQALTIHDLSPLEHPEWFRTGFAVWYRLLLPMLVRRVQIIFTPSEYVKQKVIDRFGARKVIITPNGVDHSLFHPKADQTQFDLPQEYLLFVGTLEPRKNLARLLQTWNEVKNDFKKMWLMIVGVSGSVFKAINVPHELERICFLGYVNDETLAGLYAAASLFVLPSQDEGFGLPALEAMASGTPVIVSDAGALPEVVGEAGVTFCLSDQNALTNVLQDSLRNAELRAQLREKGLERAKKFSWQTTAEIVWKSLNER
;
A
#
# COMPACT_ATOMS: atom_id res chain seq x y z
N MET A 1 33.88 -33.20 -9.70
CA MET A 1 32.87 -32.94 -8.67
C MET A 1 32.31 -31.55 -8.88
N THR A 2 31.24 -31.42 -9.65
CA THR A 2 30.51 -30.15 -9.82
C THR A 2 29.64 -29.96 -8.61
N HIS A 3 30.08 -29.12 -7.67
CA HIS A 3 29.21 -28.59 -6.62
C HIS A 3 28.04 -27.91 -7.33
N ASP A 4 26.89 -28.54 -7.26
CA ASP A 4 25.61 -27.94 -7.60
C ASP A 4 25.42 -26.75 -6.64
N ARG A 5 25.86 -25.55 -7.06
CA ARG A 5 25.71 -24.32 -6.26
C ARG A 5 24.22 -24.07 -6.22
N ALA A 6 23.63 -24.24 -5.02
CA ALA A 6 22.26 -23.87 -4.75
C ALA A 6 21.95 -22.52 -5.40
N SER A 7 20.83 -22.41 -6.08
CA SER A 7 20.48 -21.17 -6.76
C SER A 7 20.35 -20.03 -5.75
N GLN A 8 21.16 -19.03 -5.95
CA GLN A 8 21.13 -17.84 -5.09
C GLN A 8 19.92 -16.97 -5.44
N VAL A 9 19.09 -16.67 -4.45
CA VAL A 9 18.04 -15.64 -4.58
C VAL A 9 18.69 -14.27 -4.50
N VAL A 10 18.42 -13.43 -5.51
CA VAL A 10 18.89 -12.05 -5.58
C VAL A 10 17.68 -11.14 -5.61
N ILE A 11 17.71 -10.07 -4.82
CA ILE A 11 16.63 -9.07 -4.77
C ILE A 11 17.04 -7.83 -5.52
N ASN A 12 16.15 -7.36 -6.41
CA ASN A 12 16.26 -6.07 -7.06
C ASN A 12 15.97 -4.96 -6.03
N GLY A 13 17.03 -4.39 -5.48
CA GLY A 13 16.97 -3.39 -4.41
C GLY A 13 16.78 -1.95 -4.88
N ARG A 14 16.32 -1.71 -6.12
CA ARG A 14 16.06 -0.37 -6.64
C ARG A 14 15.10 0.45 -5.77
N PHE A 15 14.21 -0.20 -5.03
CA PHE A 15 13.27 0.44 -4.12
C PHE A 15 13.91 1.02 -2.85
N MET A 16 15.09 0.54 -2.44
CA MET A 16 15.75 0.94 -1.18
C MET A 16 16.11 2.43 -1.10
N GLY A 17 16.49 3.03 -2.22
CA GLY A 17 16.83 4.45 -2.31
C GLY A 17 15.64 5.41 -2.41
N ARG A 18 14.41 4.91 -2.33
CA ARG A 18 13.19 5.71 -2.47
C ARG A 18 12.57 6.04 -1.13
N ARG A 19 11.74 7.10 -1.13
CA ARG A 19 10.85 7.37 -0.01
C ARG A 19 9.94 6.17 0.21
N VAL A 20 9.71 5.82 1.47
CA VAL A 20 8.87 4.68 1.84
C VAL A 20 7.41 4.99 1.54
N THR A 21 6.83 4.24 0.62
CA THR A 21 5.39 4.12 0.36
C THR A 21 4.98 2.66 0.60
N GLY A 22 3.73 2.28 0.36
CA GLY A 22 3.31 0.89 0.51
C GLY A 22 4.14 -0.11 -0.29
N VAL A 23 4.57 0.26 -1.50
CA VAL A 23 5.41 -0.58 -2.39
C VAL A 23 6.81 -0.79 -1.80
N GLU A 24 7.46 0.28 -1.35
CA GLU A 24 8.78 0.21 -0.73
C GLU A 24 8.73 -0.48 0.64
N ARG A 25 7.66 -0.26 1.41
CA ARG A 25 7.42 -0.94 2.70
C ARG A 25 7.36 -2.45 2.51
N TYR A 26 6.58 -2.94 1.55
CA TYR A 26 6.49 -4.36 1.23
C TYR A 26 7.88 -5.00 1.02
N GLY A 27 8.71 -4.41 0.15
CA GLY A 27 10.04 -4.94 -0.11
C GLY A 27 10.95 -4.90 1.12
N ARG A 28 10.91 -3.82 1.92
CA ARG A 28 11.72 -3.65 3.13
C ARG A 28 11.34 -4.62 4.24
N GLU A 29 10.05 -4.79 4.49
CA GLU A 29 9.57 -5.66 5.54
C GLU A 29 9.84 -7.15 5.24
N ILE A 30 9.66 -7.57 4.00
CA ILE A 30 10.03 -8.93 3.60
C ILE A 30 11.54 -9.14 3.73
N LEU A 31 12.37 -8.17 3.30
CA LEU A 31 13.81 -8.25 3.52
C LEU A 31 14.18 -8.38 5.00
N ARG A 32 13.54 -7.58 5.86
CA ARG A 32 13.74 -7.64 7.32
C ARG A 32 13.42 -9.03 7.87
N CYS A 33 12.32 -9.63 7.44
CA CYS A 33 11.92 -10.98 7.86
C CYS A 33 12.87 -12.08 7.32
N LEU A 34 13.39 -11.92 6.11
CA LEU A 34 14.33 -12.90 5.51
C LEU A 34 15.76 -12.76 6.03
N GLY A 35 16.11 -11.63 6.64
CA GLY A 35 17.45 -11.38 7.14
C GLY A 35 18.52 -11.41 6.03
N ASN A 36 19.64 -12.10 6.28
CA ASN A 36 20.77 -12.19 5.34
C ASN A 36 20.67 -13.33 4.32
N GLN A 37 19.53 -14.00 4.21
CA GLN A 37 19.37 -15.14 3.29
C GLN A 37 19.48 -14.76 1.81
N PRO A 38 18.79 -13.70 1.29
CA PRO A 38 18.93 -13.28 -0.09
C PRO A 38 20.06 -12.28 -0.29
N LYS A 39 20.64 -12.25 -1.49
CA LYS A 39 21.56 -11.18 -1.90
C LYS A 39 20.77 -9.97 -2.35
N LEU A 40 21.08 -8.79 -1.81
CA LEU A 40 20.49 -7.52 -2.25
C LEU A 40 21.41 -6.82 -3.25
N GLU A 41 20.91 -6.57 -4.46
CA GLU A 41 21.57 -5.72 -5.45
C GLU A 41 20.83 -4.37 -5.52
N SER A 42 21.48 -3.30 -5.07
CA SER A 42 20.88 -1.97 -4.98
C SER A 42 21.63 -0.92 -5.80
N THR A 43 20.99 0.23 -5.98
CA THR A 43 21.56 1.38 -6.68
C THR A 43 21.19 2.67 -5.95
N PRO A 44 22.10 3.67 -5.87
CA PRO A 44 21.76 4.99 -5.34
C PRO A 44 20.94 5.82 -6.36
N TRP A 45 20.84 5.39 -7.61
CA TRP A 45 20.19 6.15 -8.66
C TRP A 45 18.66 6.02 -8.59
N GLN A 46 17.98 7.15 -8.76
CA GLN A 46 16.54 7.26 -8.75
C GLN A 46 15.99 7.64 -10.14
N GLY A 47 14.66 7.62 -10.29
CA GLY A 47 13.98 7.98 -11.53
C GLY A 47 14.47 7.15 -12.73
N TRP A 48 14.66 7.80 -13.88
CA TRP A 48 15.07 7.15 -15.13
C TRP A 48 16.45 6.50 -15.06
N ARG A 49 17.39 7.07 -14.30
CA ARG A 49 18.71 6.46 -14.07
C ARG A 49 18.60 5.13 -13.31
N GLY A 50 17.67 5.04 -12.36
CA GLY A 50 17.37 3.78 -11.68
C GLY A 50 16.77 2.73 -12.63
N HIS A 51 15.93 3.13 -13.57
CA HIS A 51 15.39 2.23 -14.58
C HIS A 51 16.46 1.76 -15.57
N THR A 52 17.38 2.64 -16.03
CA THR A 52 18.50 2.22 -16.86
C THR A 52 19.43 1.25 -16.14
N TRP A 53 19.74 1.49 -14.87
CA TRP A 53 20.49 0.54 -14.05
C TRP A 53 19.79 -0.82 -13.96
N GLU A 54 18.49 -0.83 -13.70
CA GLU A 54 17.67 -2.04 -13.60
C GLU A 54 17.67 -2.85 -14.89
N GLN A 55 17.59 -2.19 -16.05
CA GLN A 55 17.53 -2.88 -17.35
C GLN A 55 18.88 -3.38 -17.85
N PHE A 56 19.99 -2.67 -17.57
CA PHE A 56 21.29 -2.94 -18.18
C PHE A 56 22.35 -3.41 -17.17
N MET A 57 22.44 -2.77 -16.00
CA MET A 57 23.51 -3.06 -15.03
C MET A 57 23.17 -4.22 -14.10
N LEU A 58 21.92 -4.31 -13.64
CA LEU A 58 21.50 -5.40 -12.76
C LEU A 58 21.66 -6.78 -13.40
N PRO A 59 21.27 -7.02 -14.68
CA PRO A 59 21.45 -8.33 -15.31
C PRO A 59 22.91 -8.82 -15.36
N ILE A 60 23.87 -7.90 -15.55
CA ILE A 60 25.30 -8.23 -15.61
C ILE A 60 25.84 -8.73 -14.25
N ARG A 61 25.22 -8.29 -13.13
CA ARG A 61 25.62 -8.68 -11.78
C ARG A 61 25.05 -10.01 -11.33
N LEU A 62 24.15 -10.60 -12.11
CA LEU A 62 23.51 -11.89 -11.79
C LEU A 62 24.35 -13.07 -12.27
N HIS A 63 24.47 -14.09 -11.44
CA HIS A 63 25.00 -15.38 -11.87
C HIS A 63 23.94 -16.14 -12.69
N ARG A 64 24.39 -17.02 -13.59
CA ARG A 64 23.49 -17.78 -14.48
C ARG A 64 22.41 -18.59 -13.73
N ASN A 65 22.72 -19.05 -12.52
CA ASN A 65 21.81 -19.85 -11.70
C ASN A 65 20.99 -19.01 -10.69
N SER A 66 21.15 -17.69 -10.66
CA SER A 66 20.39 -16.84 -9.73
C SER A 66 18.92 -16.76 -10.13
N VAL A 67 18.05 -16.67 -9.12
CA VAL A 67 16.65 -16.26 -9.25
C VAL A 67 16.54 -14.82 -8.80
N LEU A 68 16.11 -13.94 -9.69
CA LEU A 68 15.88 -12.54 -9.36
C LEU A 68 14.46 -12.36 -8.84
N TRP A 69 14.30 -11.67 -7.71
CA TRP A 69 13.02 -11.16 -7.29
C TRP A 69 12.98 -9.63 -7.38
N SER A 70 11.98 -9.10 -8.08
CA SER A 70 11.73 -7.67 -8.25
C SER A 70 10.45 -7.28 -7.49
N PRO A 71 10.56 -6.70 -6.27
CA PRO A 71 9.41 -6.49 -5.38
C PRO A 71 8.58 -5.23 -5.66
N ALA A 72 8.97 -4.39 -6.63
CA ALA A 72 8.43 -3.03 -6.78
C ALA A 72 7.93 -2.73 -8.22
N ASN A 73 7.00 -3.53 -8.73
CA ASN A 73 6.27 -3.37 -10.00
C ASN A 73 7.15 -3.44 -11.28
N THR A 74 8.46 -3.34 -11.19
CA THR A 74 9.36 -3.35 -12.37
C THR A 74 10.54 -4.29 -12.16
N GLY A 75 11.13 -4.73 -13.27
CA GLY A 75 12.31 -5.57 -13.30
C GLY A 75 12.96 -5.58 -14.68
N PRO A 76 14.16 -6.17 -14.83
CA PRO A 76 14.85 -6.23 -16.12
C PRO A 76 14.19 -7.22 -17.08
N LEU A 77 13.98 -6.79 -18.32
CA LEU A 77 13.34 -7.60 -19.36
C LEU A 77 14.17 -8.81 -19.81
N ILE A 78 15.50 -8.69 -19.75
CA ILE A 78 16.39 -9.75 -20.26
C ILE A 78 16.48 -10.96 -19.32
N VAL A 79 16.15 -10.78 -18.03
CA VAL A 79 16.24 -11.84 -17.02
C VAL A 79 15.00 -12.71 -17.06
N ARG A 80 15.14 -13.99 -17.41
CA ARG A 80 14.00 -14.93 -17.47
C ARG A 80 13.73 -15.63 -16.14
N ARG A 81 14.79 -15.94 -15.35
CA ARG A 81 14.64 -16.54 -14.01
C ARG A 81 14.32 -15.45 -12.99
N GLN A 82 13.10 -14.94 -13.09
CA GLN A 82 12.65 -13.79 -12.32
C GLN A 82 11.25 -13.99 -11.78
N ALA A 83 11.05 -13.55 -10.55
CA ALA A 83 9.76 -13.30 -9.95
C ALA A 83 9.52 -11.78 -9.87
N LEU A 84 8.27 -11.36 -10.06
CA LEU A 84 7.86 -9.96 -10.05
C LEU A 84 6.71 -9.78 -9.06
N THR A 85 6.78 -8.79 -8.18
CA THR A 85 5.60 -8.36 -7.42
C THR A 85 4.91 -7.22 -8.14
N ILE A 86 3.60 -7.38 -8.38
CA ILE A 86 2.71 -6.36 -8.95
C ILE A 86 1.74 -5.93 -7.85
N HIS A 87 1.88 -4.68 -7.41
CA HIS A 87 1.06 -4.14 -6.33
C HIS A 87 -0.30 -3.63 -6.79
N ASP A 88 -0.36 -3.05 -7.98
CA ASP A 88 -1.57 -2.60 -8.68
C ASP A 88 -1.32 -2.46 -10.18
N LEU A 89 -2.40 -2.26 -10.93
CA LEU A 89 -2.37 -1.95 -12.36
C LEU A 89 -2.82 -0.52 -12.67
N SER A 90 -2.94 0.33 -11.65
CA SER A 90 -3.44 1.71 -11.78
C SER A 90 -2.74 2.52 -12.90
N PRO A 91 -1.41 2.41 -13.14
CA PRO A 91 -0.78 3.15 -14.25
C PRO A 91 -1.27 2.74 -15.65
N LEU A 92 -1.85 1.54 -15.77
CA LEU A 92 -2.41 1.03 -17.05
C LEU A 92 -3.90 1.33 -17.20
N GLU A 93 -4.62 1.35 -16.09
CA GLU A 93 -6.08 1.50 -16.06
C GLU A 93 -6.49 2.96 -15.97
N HIS A 94 -5.73 3.73 -15.21
CA HIS A 94 -5.95 5.14 -14.93
C HIS A 94 -4.71 5.99 -15.22
N PRO A 95 -4.23 6.00 -16.47
CA PRO A 95 -3.03 6.77 -16.85
C PRO A 95 -3.17 8.26 -16.60
N GLU A 96 -4.41 8.78 -16.52
CA GLU A 96 -4.74 10.16 -16.22
C GLU A 96 -4.33 10.60 -14.81
N TRP A 97 -4.14 9.68 -13.87
CA TRP A 97 -3.67 9.98 -12.50
C TRP A 97 -2.17 10.19 -12.41
N PHE A 98 -1.44 9.77 -13.43
CA PHE A 98 0.02 9.74 -13.45
C PHE A 98 0.61 10.76 -14.43
N ARG A 99 1.89 11.07 -14.25
CA ARG A 99 2.65 11.81 -15.26
C ARG A 99 2.78 10.95 -16.51
N THR A 100 2.58 11.56 -17.69
CA THR A 100 2.51 10.86 -18.97
C THR A 100 3.70 9.92 -19.23
N GLY A 101 4.94 10.38 -18.98
CA GLY A 101 6.13 9.54 -19.19
C GLY A 101 6.15 8.28 -18.31
N PHE A 102 5.65 8.36 -17.07
CA PHE A 102 5.54 7.22 -16.17
C PHE A 102 4.48 6.23 -16.65
N ALA A 103 3.29 6.70 -17.01
CA ALA A 103 2.20 5.85 -17.52
C ALA A 103 2.61 5.13 -18.82
N VAL A 104 3.24 5.84 -19.76
CA VAL A 104 3.73 5.25 -21.02
C VAL A 104 4.79 4.18 -20.74
N TRP A 105 5.75 4.45 -19.85
CA TRP A 105 6.77 3.47 -19.47
C TRP A 105 6.15 2.18 -18.92
N TYR A 106 5.21 2.29 -17.98
CA TYR A 106 4.53 1.12 -17.41
C TYR A 106 3.70 0.37 -18.45
N ARG A 107 3.00 1.10 -19.32
CA ARG A 107 2.19 0.53 -20.40
C ARG A 107 3.02 -0.32 -21.38
N LEU A 108 4.28 0.05 -21.62
CA LEU A 108 5.20 -0.70 -22.48
C LEU A 108 5.89 -1.83 -21.72
N LEU A 109 6.40 -1.56 -20.51
CA LEU A 109 7.25 -2.48 -19.77
C LEU A 109 6.46 -3.66 -19.17
N LEU A 110 5.35 -3.39 -18.50
CA LEU A 110 4.66 -4.39 -17.67
C LEU A 110 4.11 -5.57 -18.48
N PRO A 111 3.46 -5.39 -19.65
CA PRO A 111 3.02 -6.52 -20.47
C PRO A 111 4.16 -7.42 -20.95
N MET A 112 5.33 -6.83 -21.22
CA MET A 112 6.52 -7.58 -21.63
C MET A 112 7.11 -8.36 -20.46
N LEU A 113 7.14 -7.78 -19.27
CA LEU A 113 7.62 -8.43 -18.04
C LEU A 113 6.74 -9.61 -17.67
N VAL A 114 5.42 -9.42 -17.61
CA VAL A 114 4.46 -10.47 -17.22
C VAL A 114 4.60 -11.72 -18.09
N ARG A 115 4.87 -11.56 -19.39
CA ARG A 115 5.08 -12.69 -20.32
C ARG A 115 6.40 -13.41 -20.11
N ARG A 116 7.36 -12.81 -19.40
CA ARG A 116 8.73 -13.32 -19.26
C ARG A 116 9.05 -13.88 -17.90
N VAL A 117 8.45 -13.33 -16.86
CA VAL A 117 8.70 -13.77 -15.48
C VAL A 117 8.11 -15.14 -15.21
N GLN A 118 8.72 -15.88 -14.31
CA GLN A 118 8.27 -17.23 -13.94
C GLN A 118 7.15 -17.23 -12.91
N ILE A 119 7.17 -16.23 -12.00
CA ILE A 119 6.23 -16.10 -10.90
C ILE A 119 5.84 -14.64 -10.79
N ILE A 120 4.55 -14.38 -10.55
CA ILE A 120 4.03 -13.09 -10.19
C ILE A 120 3.48 -13.17 -8.78
N PHE A 121 3.89 -12.24 -7.93
CA PHE A 121 3.30 -12.03 -6.62
C PHE A 121 2.33 -10.85 -6.68
N THR A 122 1.20 -10.96 -5.97
CA THR A 122 0.20 -9.89 -5.86
C THR A 122 -0.26 -9.77 -4.41
N PRO A 123 -0.60 -8.56 -3.92
CA PRO A 123 -0.95 -8.38 -2.53
C PRO A 123 -2.39 -8.82 -2.20
N SER A 124 -3.24 -9.09 -3.18
CA SER A 124 -4.66 -9.40 -3.00
C SER A 124 -5.19 -10.29 -4.12
N GLU A 125 -6.35 -10.93 -3.89
CA GLU A 125 -7.07 -11.66 -4.93
C GLU A 125 -7.55 -10.69 -6.03
N TYR A 126 -7.97 -9.49 -5.66
CA TYR A 126 -8.35 -8.44 -6.60
C TYR A 126 -7.25 -8.15 -7.63
N VAL A 127 -6.02 -7.89 -7.19
CA VAL A 127 -4.90 -7.63 -8.11
C VAL A 127 -4.53 -8.87 -8.90
N LYS A 128 -4.57 -10.05 -8.27
CA LYS A 128 -4.31 -11.33 -8.96
C LYS A 128 -5.28 -11.53 -10.12
N GLN A 129 -6.57 -11.35 -9.88
CA GLN A 129 -7.57 -11.51 -10.93
C GLN A 129 -7.34 -10.53 -12.09
N LYS A 130 -7.08 -9.25 -11.79
CA LYS A 130 -6.73 -8.25 -12.81
C LYS A 130 -5.51 -8.64 -13.65
N VAL A 131 -4.48 -9.19 -13.01
CA VAL A 131 -3.25 -9.64 -13.72
C VAL A 131 -3.57 -10.83 -14.62
N ILE A 132 -4.37 -11.78 -14.16
CA ILE A 132 -4.80 -12.94 -14.95
C ILE A 132 -5.65 -12.50 -16.13
N ASP A 133 -6.68 -11.69 -15.91
CA ASP A 133 -7.64 -11.26 -16.95
C ASP A 133 -6.94 -10.42 -18.03
N ARG A 134 -6.03 -9.52 -17.62
CA ARG A 134 -5.38 -8.61 -18.57
C ARG A 134 -4.26 -9.24 -19.37
N PHE A 135 -3.52 -10.18 -18.79
CA PHE A 135 -2.28 -10.69 -19.37
C PHE A 135 -2.27 -12.20 -19.62
N GLY A 136 -3.27 -12.95 -19.14
CA GLY A 136 -3.28 -14.41 -19.20
C GLY A 136 -2.18 -15.05 -18.36
N ALA A 137 -1.76 -14.40 -17.27
CA ALA A 137 -0.66 -14.89 -16.43
C ALA A 137 -1.02 -16.23 -15.78
N ARG A 138 -0.05 -17.21 -15.81
CA ARG A 138 -0.31 -18.58 -15.39
C ARG A 138 0.05 -18.89 -13.93
N LYS A 139 1.08 -18.25 -13.40
CA LYS A 139 1.56 -18.49 -12.03
C LYS A 139 1.54 -17.18 -11.25
N VAL A 140 0.38 -16.88 -10.65
CA VAL A 140 0.16 -15.72 -9.79
C VAL A 140 -0.11 -16.21 -8.38
N ILE A 141 0.70 -15.76 -7.43
CA ILE A 141 0.64 -16.15 -6.02
C ILE A 141 0.31 -14.92 -5.19
N ILE A 142 -0.66 -15.06 -4.28
CA ILE A 142 -1.02 -13.99 -3.36
C ILE A 142 0.00 -13.95 -2.22
N THR A 143 0.53 -12.75 -2.00
CA THR A 143 1.47 -12.41 -0.92
C THR A 143 0.96 -11.14 -0.23
N PRO A 144 -0.02 -11.27 0.69
CA PRO A 144 -0.66 -10.13 1.31
C PRO A 144 0.35 -9.27 2.06
N ASN A 145 0.10 -7.94 2.12
CA ASN A 145 0.88 -7.11 3.02
C ASN A 145 0.62 -7.53 4.47
N GLY A 146 1.64 -7.41 5.31
CA GLY A 146 1.53 -7.55 6.75
C GLY A 146 1.42 -6.19 7.45
N VAL A 147 1.33 -6.22 8.77
CA VAL A 147 1.47 -5.06 9.64
C VAL A 147 2.46 -5.38 10.75
N ASP A 148 3.24 -4.39 11.17
CA ASP A 148 4.13 -4.51 12.32
C ASP A 148 3.36 -4.25 13.62
N HIS A 149 2.91 -5.32 14.28
CA HIS A 149 2.14 -5.25 15.52
C HIS A 149 2.93 -4.73 16.72
N SER A 150 4.27 -4.66 16.62
CA SER A 150 5.09 -4.03 17.66
C SER A 150 5.06 -2.51 17.59
N LEU A 151 4.72 -1.97 16.43
CA LEU A 151 4.63 -0.55 16.15
C LEU A 151 3.17 -0.08 16.13
N PHE A 152 2.32 -0.74 15.33
CA PHE A 152 0.91 -0.41 15.18
C PHE A 152 0.08 -1.22 16.17
N HIS A 153 -0.26 -0.60 17.31
CA HIS A 153 -1.05 -1.21 18.38
C HIS A 153 -1.80 -0.12 19.18
N PRO A 154 -2.87 -0.48 19.93
CA PRO A 154 -3.72 0.48 20.62
C PRO A 154 -3.04 1.34 21.71
N LYS A 155 -1.84 0.95 22.14
CA LYS A 155 -1.05 1.65 23.17
C LYS A 155 0.13 2.41 22.58
N ALA A 156 0.17 2.66 21.27
CA ALA A 156 1.22 3.46 20.64
C ALA A 156 1.23 4.88 21.23
N ASP A 157 2.43 5.47 21.33
CA ASP A 157 2.62 6.76 21.98
C ASP A 157 1.93 7.89 21.19
N GLN A 158 1.07 8.63 21.88
CA GLN A 158 0.24 9.70 21.36
C GLN A 158 0.78 11.10 21.71
N THR A 159 1.86 11.18 22.46
CA THR A 159 2.32 12.42 23.12
C THR A 159 3.12 13.35 22.22
N GLN A 160 3.44 12.98 21.00
CA GLN A 160 4.32 13.76 20.11
C GLN A 160 3.67 15.01 19.51
N PHE A 161 2.34 15.16 19.62
CA PHE A 161 1.60 16.31 19.12
C PHE A 161 0.54 16.78 20.11
N ASP A 162 0.26 18.08 20.10
CA ASP A 162 -0.95 18.62 20.69
C ASP A 162 -2.12 18.35 19.76
N LEU A 163 -2.70 17.15 19.93
CA LEU A 163 -3.78 16.66 19.07
C LEU A 163 -5.14 17.11 19.59
N PRO A 164 -6.11 17.35 18.68
CA PRO A 164 -7.50 17.49 19.07
C PRO A 164 -7.99 16.22 19.80
N GLN A 165 -8.89 16.39 20.78
CA GLN A 165 -9.44 15.25 21.53
C GLN A 165 -10.18 14.23 20.65
N GLU A 166 -10.81 14.71 19.59
CA GLU A 166 -11.58 13.89 18.66
C GLU A 166 -11.20 14.23 17.21
N TYR A 167 -10.82 13.24 16.42
CA TYR A 167 -10.53 13.46 15.01
C TYR A 167 -10.76 12.25 14.13
N LEU A 168 -11.09 12.55 12.87
CA LEU A 168 -11.02 11.64 11.75
C LEU A 168 -9.59 11.65 11.21
N LEU A 169 -9.09 10.51 10.81
CA LEU A 169 -7.76 10.37 10.23
C LEU A 169 -7.85 9.88 8.78
N PHE A 170 -7.13 10.56 7.90
CA PHE A 170 -6.82 10.11 6.55
C PHE A 170 -5.31 9.97 6.41
N VAL A 171 -4.85 8.87 5.84
CA VAL A 171 -3.42 8.61 5.58
C VAL A 171 -3.23 8.14 4.14
N GLY A 172 -2.37 8.82 3.40
CA GLY A 172 -2.05 8.43 2.04
C GLY A 172 -1.33 9.51 1.24
N THR A 173 -0.75 9.12 0.12
CA THR A 173 -0.20 10.07 -0.85
C THR A 173 -1.33 10.97 -1.37
N LEU A 174 -1.08 12.28 -1.45
CA LEU A 174 -2.05 13.23 -1.98
C LEU A 174 -2.09 13.11 -3.52
N GLU A 175 -2.89 12.18 -3.98
CA GLU A 175 -3.05 11.79 -5.39
C GLU A 175 -4.53 11.58 -5.72
N PRO A 176 -4.95 11.70 -7.00
CA PRO A 176 -6.36 11.57 -7.38
C PRO A 176 -6.99 10.25 -6.95
N ARG A 177 -6.26 9.15 -7.03
CA ARG A 177 -6.69 7.80 -6.66
C ARG A 177 -7.21 7.69 -5.22
N LYS A 178 -6.60 8.44 -4.29
CA LYS A 178 -6.98 8.43 -2.86
C LYS A 178 -8.26 9.22 -2.56
N ASN A 179 -8.77 9.95 -3.56
CA ASN A 179 -10.08 10.62 -3.51
C ASN A 179 -10.28 11.56 -2.30
N LEU A 180 -9.19 12.23 -1.89
CA LEU A 180 -9.24 13.17 -0.77
C LEU A 180 -10.29 14.28 -1.00
N ALA A 181 -10.51 14.68 -2.25
CA ALA A 181 -11.51 15.71 -2.59
C ALA A 181 -12.92 15.33 -2.08
N ARG A 182 -13.33 14.06 -2.24
CA ARG A 182 -14.60 13.56 -1.71
C ARG A 182 -14.65 13.63 -0.18
N LEU A 183 -13.57 13.25 0.50
CA LEU A 183 -13.52 13.36 1.96
C LEU A 183 -13.64 14.80 2.43
N LEU A 184 -12.98 15.74 1.76
CA LEU A 184 -13.08 17.18 2.09
C LEU A 184 -14.48 17.71 1.86
N GLN A 185 -15.15 17.32 0.77
CA GLN A 185 -16.55 17.67 0.53
C GLN A 185 -17.44 17.10 1.63
N THR A 186 -17.36 15.79 1.91
CA THR A 186 -18.12 15.14 3.01
C THR A 186 -17.86 15.83 4.35
N TRP A 187 -16.59 16.13 4.65
CA TRP A 187 -16.25 16.86 5.88
C TRP A 187 -16.96 18.21 5.99
N ASN A 188 -17.00 18.97 4.90
CA ASN A 188 -17.69 20.25 4.87
C ASN A 188 -19.21 20.13 5.13
N GLU A 189 -19.81 19.03 4.73
CA GLU A 189 -21.24 18.74 4.99
C GLU A 189 -21.51 18.36 6.45
N VAL A 190 -20.61 17.60 7.10
CA VAL A 190 -20.87 17.03 8.43
C VAL A 190 -20.24 17.81 9.60
N LYS A 191 -19.24 18.66 9.36
CA LYS A 191 -18.44 19.33 10.42
C LYS A 191 -19.26 20.08 11.45
N ASN A 192 -20.41 20.64 11.06
CA ASN A 192 -21.25 21.43 11.96
C ASN A 192 -22.06 20.57 12.93
N ASP A 193 -22.33 19.32 12.60
CA ASP A 193 -22.97 18.34 13.48
C ASP A 193 -21.99 17.84 14.57
N PHE A 194 -20.69 17.90 14.29
CA PHE A 194 -19.61 17.39 15.14
C PHE A 194 -18.59 18.48 15.49
N LYS A 195 -19.00 19.47 16.31
CA LYS A 195 -18.24 20.70 16.57
C LYS A 195 -16.86 20.51 17.20
N LYS A 196 -16.61 19.39 17.91
CA LYS A 196 -15.33 19.06 18.54
C LYS A 196 -14.42 18.25 17.63
N MET A 197 -14.97 17.67 16.56
CA MET A 197 -14.25 16.79 15.64
C MET A 197 -13.35 17.59 14.70
N TRP A 198 -12.17 17.06 14.42
CA TRP A 198 -11.22 17.54 13.43
C TRP A 198 -11.01 16.52 12.31
N LEU A 199 -10.51 16.95 11.18
CA LEU A 199 -10.02 16.08 10.12
C LEU A 199 -8.49 16.22 10.02
N MET A 200 -7.77 15.16 10.36
CA MET A 200 -6.32 15.08 10.28
C MET A 200 -5.91 14.37 9.00
N ILE A 201 -5.03 14.98 8.22
CA ILE A 201 -4.58 14.47 6.93
C ILE A 201 -3.07 14.27 6.98
N VAL A 202 -2.64 13.01 6.85
CA VAL A 202 -1.23 12.62 6.79
C VAL A 202 -0.89 12.21 5.37
N GLY A 203 0.14 12.82 4.84
CA GLY A 203 0.66 12.51 3.52
C GLY A 203 1.15 13.72 2.75
N VAL A 204 1.78 13.45 1.63
CA VAL A 204 2.32 14.47 0.73
C VAL A 204 2.10 14.04 -0.72
N SER A 205 2.20 14.99 -1.65
CA SER A 205 2.12 14.69 -3.08
C SER A 205 3.27 13.78 -3.54
N GLY A 206 2.94 12.75 -4.29
CA GLY A 206 3.91 11.84 -4.89
C GLY A 206 4.49 12.41 -6.19
N SER A 207 5.76 12.15 -6.46
CA SER A 207 6.47 12.70 -7.62
C SER A 207 5.97 12.18 -8.99
N VAL A 208 5.28 11.04 -9.01
CA VAL A 208 4.79 10.38 -10.24
C VAL A 208 3.32 10.65 -10.53
N PHE A 209 2.59 11.23 -9.57
CA PHE A 209 1.17 11.54 -9.68
C PHE A 209 0.92 12.97 -10.13
N LYS A 210 -0.29 13.23 -10.64
CA LYS A 210 -0.77 14.59 -10.83
C LYS A 210 -1.12 15.21 -9.47
N ALA A 211 -0.87 16.51 -9.34
CA ALA A 211 -1.24 17.25 -8.13
C ALA A 211 -2.77 17.35 -7.99
N ILE A 212 -3.23 17.33 -6.76
CA ILE A 212 -4.62 17.65 -6.42
C ILE A 212 -4.72 19.09 -5.93
N ASN A 213 -5.80 19.77 -6.27
CA ASN A 213 -6.12 21.08 -5.72
C ASN A 213 -6.75 20.88 -4.34
N VAL A 214 -6.12 21.43 -3.31
CA VAL A 214 -6.66 21.46 -1.95
C VAL A 214 -7.14 22.89 -1.67
N PRO A 215 -8.39 23.12 -1.27
CA PRO A 215 -8.87 24.45 -0.90
C PRO A 215 -8.05 25.05 0.25
N HIS A 216 -7.82 26.36 0.23
CA HIS A 216 -6.99 27.06 1.23
C HIS A 216 -7.73 27.37 2.54
N GLU A 217 -9.06 27.44 2.54
CA GLU A 217 -9.88 27.77 3.71
C GLU A 217 -10.70 26.54 4.14
N LEU A 218 -10.14 25.78 5.07
CA LEU A 218 -10.77 24.57 5.57
C LEU A 218 -10.82 24.61 7.10
N GLU A 219 -12.00 24.77 7.66
CA GLU A 219 -12.20 24.77 9.11
C GLU A 219 -12.01 23.39 9.71
N ARG A 220 -11.23 23.34 10.79
CA ARG A 220 -10.95 22.12 11.57
C ARG A 220 -10.35 20.99 10.73
N ILE A 221 -9.47 21.37 9.79
CA ILE A 221 -8.65 20.45 9.02
C ILE A 221 -7.18 20.75 9.30
N CYS A 222 -6.40 19.70 9.55
CA CYS A 222 -4.98 19.81 9.77
C CYS A 222 -4.22 18.89 8.80
N PHE A 223 -3.33 19.49 8.00
CA PHE A 223 -2.41 18.77 7.13
C PHE A 223 -1.07 18.59 7.83
N LEU A 224 -0.75 17.39 8.26
CA LEU A 224 0.47 17.05 8.97
C LEU A 224 1.68 16.79 8.04
N GLY A 225 1.42 16.68 6.74
CA GLY A 225 2.48 16.31 5.81
C GLY A 225 2.96 14.87 6.01
N TYR A 226 4.25 14.65 5.83
CA TYR A 226 4.86 13.35 6.12
C TYR A 226 5.24 13.26 7.58
N VAL A 227 4.88 12.17 8.21
CA VAL A 227 5.29 11.81 9.58
C VAL A 227 6.08 10.51 9.57
N ASN A 228 6.91 10.26 10.58
CA ASN A 228 7.58 8.97 10.77
C ASN A 228 6.58 7.89 11.23
N ASP A 229 7.02 6.64 11.26
CA ASP A 229 6.15 5.51 11.54
C ASP A 229 5.67 5.48 13.01
N GLU A 230 6.50 5.91 13.95
CA GLU A 230 6.16 6.00 15.37
C GLU A 230 5.04 7.04 15.61
N THR A 231 5.20 8.21 15.01
CA THR A 231 4.17 9.26 15.03
C THR A 231 2.88 8.78 14.36
N LEU A 232 3.00 8.10 13.22
CA LEU A 232 1.86 7.58 12.50
C LEU A 232 1.08 6.54 13.33
N ALA A 233 1.77 5.67 14.06
CA ALA A 233 1.18 4.70 14.96
C ALA A 233 0.38 5.38 16.08
N GLY A 234 0.93 6.44 16.69
CA GLY A 234 0.24 7.26 17.69
C GLY A 234 -1.00 7.94 17.13
N LEU A 235 -0.91 8.49 15.90
CA LEU A 235 -2.04 9.11 15.22
C LEU A 235 -3.16 8.11 14.93
N TYR A 236 -2.84 6.89 14.51
CA TYR A 236 -3.85 5.85 14.37
C TYR A 236 -4.48 5.50 15.73
N ALA A 237 -3.67 5.22 16.75
CA ALA A 237 -4.17 4.75 18.04
C ALA A 237 -5.11 5.75 18.74
N ALA A 238 -4.95 7.07 18.48
CA ALA A 238 -5.77 8.14 19.05
C ALA A 238 -6.97 8.53 18.17
N ALA A 239 -7.02 8.11 16.91
CA ALA A 239 -8.08 8.52 15.99
C ALA A 239 -9.45 7.94 16.39
N SER A 240 -10.50 8.75 16.30
CA SER A 240 -11.88 8.31 16.50
C SER A 240 -12.37 7.39 15.39
N LEU A 241 -11.95 7.69 14.15
CA LEU A 241 -12.23 6.93 12.92
C LEU A 241 -11.11 7.15 11.91
N PHE A 242 -10.81 6.11 11.15
CA PHE A 242 -9.97 6.19 9.94
C PHE A 242 -10.83 6.11 8.69
N VAL A 243 -10.59 6.98 7.70
CA VAL A 243 -11.38 7.03 6.45
C VAL A 243 -10.46 6.92 5.25
N LEU A 244 -10.72 5.95 4.37
CA LEU A 244 -9.98 5.74 3.12
C LEU A 244 -10.95 5.66 1.92
N PRO A 245 -11.29 6.78 1.27
CA PRO A 245 -12.29 6.84 0.20
C PRO A 245 -11.67 6.58 -1.19
N SER A 246 -10.63 5.77 -1.28
CA SER A 246 -9.87 5.53 -2.50
C SER A 246 -10.73 5.02 -3.65
N GLN A 247 -10.40 5.41 -4.88
CA GLN A 247 -11.06 4.94 -6.10
C GLN A 247 -10.51 3.61 -6.61
N ASP A 248 -9.29 3.26 -6.23
CA ASP A 248 -8.66 1.96 -6.49
C ASP A 248 -7.55 1.71 -5.48
N GLU A 249 -7.44 0.50 -4.96
CA GLU A 249 -6.38 0.05 -4.07
C GLU A 249 -5.96 -1.37 -4.39
N GLY A 250 -4.65 -1.58 -4.49
CA GLY A 250 -4.11 -2.93 -4.64
C GLY A 250 -4.17 -3.74 -3.35
N PHE A 251 -4.23 -3.07 -2.16
CA PHE A 251 -4.36 -3.73 -0.86
C PHE A 251 -5.06 -2.82 0.16
N GLY A 252 -4.51 -1.65 0.48
CA GLY A 252 -5.06 -0.77 1.52
C GLY A 252 -4.28 -0.88 2.84
N LEU A 253 -2.94 -0.87 2.78
CA LEU A 253 -2.08 -0.94 3.95
C LEU A 253 -2.46 0.07 5.07
N PRO A 254 -2.83 1.35 4.78
CA PRO A 254 -3.28 2.28 5.82
C PRO A 254 -4.52 1.81 6.59
N ALA A 255 -5.47 1.13 5.95
CA ALA A 255 -6.63 0.58 6.63
C ALA A 255 -6.24 -0.58 7.55
N LEU A 256 -5.29 -1.42 7.14
CA LEU A 256 -4.75 -2.50 7.97
C LEU A 256 -3.98 -1.95 9.18
N GLU A 257 -3.16 -0.91 9.00
CA GLU A 257 -2.43 -0.22 10.08
C GLU A 257 -3.40 0.40 11.09
N ALA A 258 -4.48 1.05 10.61
CA ALA A 258 -5.54 1.59 11.45
C ALA A 258 -6.22 0.49 12.28
N MET A 259 -6.61 -0.63 11.66
CA MET A 259 -7.21 -1.77 12.37
C MET A 259 -6.26 -2.34 13.43
N ALA A 260 -4.97 -2.50 13.12
CA ALA A 260 -3.96 -2.98 14.06
C ALA A 260 -3.78 -2.04 15.26
N SER A 261 -3.95 -0.74 15.05
CA SER A 261 -3.92 0.29 16.09
C SER A 261 -5.23 0.40 16.87
N GLY A 262 -6.23 -0.41 16.52
CA GLY A 262 -7.55 -0.41 17.18
C GLY A 262 -8.44 0.76 16.75
N THR A 263 -8.21 1.36 15.61
CA THR A 263 -9.03 2.42 15.06
C THR A 263 -10.12 1.84 14.17
N PRO A 264 -11.40 2.19 14.38
CA PRO A 264 -12.48 1.79 13.47
C PRO A 264 -12.24 2.36 12.07
N VAL A 265 -12.53 1.58 11.02
CA VAL A 265 -12.22 1.96 9.64
C VAL A 265 -13.47 2.07 8.78
N ILE A 266 -13.51 3.13 7.96
CA ILE A 266 -14.46 3.33 6.87
C ILE A 266 -13.66 3.34 5.56
N VAL A 267 -14.03 2.48 4.62
CA VAL A 267 -13.36 2.38 3.32
C VAL A 267 -14.37 2.38 2.19
N SER A 268 -13.94 2.74 0.99
CA SER A 268 -14.75 2.55 -0.21
C SER A 268 -14.87 1.08 -0.60
N ASP A 269 -15.82 0.76 -1.46
CA ASP A 269 -16.00 -0.56 -2.08
C ASP A 269 -14.99 -0.84 -3.22
N ALA A 270 -13.95 -0.02 -3.36
CA ALA A 270 -13.00 -0.08 -4.47
C ALA A 270 -11.80 -0.99 -4.21
N GLY A 271 -11.37 -1.65 -5.27
CA GLY A 271 -10.14 -2.41 -5.24
C GLY A 271 -10.16 -3.58 -4.26
N ALA A 272 -9.05 -3.76 -3.58
CA ALA A 272 -8.89 -4.79 -2.55
C ALA A 272 -9.40 -4.37 -1.16
N LEU A 273 -9.94 -3.16 -0.99
CA LEU A 273 -10.35 -2.67 0.34
C LEU A 273 -11.39 -3.56 1.01
N PRO A 274 -12.48 -4.00 0.32
CA PRO A 274 -13.45 -4.93 0.92
C PRO A 274 -12.81 -6.27 1.32
N GLU A 275 -11.86 -6.79 0.52
CA GLU A 275 -11.12 -8.01 0.82
C GLU A 275 -10.27 -7.86 2.10
N VAL A 276 -9.63 -6.71 2.28
CA VAL A 276 -8.74 -6.46 3.42
C VAL A 276 -9.50 -6.22 4.71
N VAL A 277 -10.53 -5.36 4.69
CA VAL A 277 -11.26 -5.03 5.92
C VAL A 277 -12.28 -6.11 6.30
N GLY A 278 -12.91 -6.79 5.33
CA GLY A 278 -13.98 -7.75 5.58
C GLY A 278 -15.10 -7.15 6.44
N GLU A 279 -15.56 -7.88 7.44
CA GLU A 279 -16.56 -7.42 8.39
C GLU A 279 -16.02 -6.54 9.53
N ALA A 280 -14.72 -6.24 9.50
CA ALA A 280 -14.05 -5.44 10.53
C ALA A 280 -14.00 -3.94 10.19
N GLY A 281 -14.51 -3.55 9.03
CA GLY A 281 -14.66 -2.17 8.61
C GLY A 281 -16.02 -1.91 7.98
N VAL A 282 -16.41 -0.64 7.89
CA VAL A 282 -17.60 -0.23 7.16
C VAL A 282 -17.20 0.11 5.72
N THR A 283 -17.86 -0.54 4.76
CA THR A 283 -17.63 -0.29 3.33
C THR A 283 -18.77 0.57 2.78
N PHE A 284 -18.44 1.64 2.04
CA PHE A 284 -19.42 2.47 1.36
C PHE A 284 -19.28 2.40 -0.16
N CYS A 285 -20.40 2.57 -0.87
CA CYS A 285 -20.45 2.52 -2.33
C CYS A 285 -19.90 3.82 -2.94
N LEU A 286 -18.88 3.72 -3.81
CA LEU A 286 -18.30 4.89 -4.48
C LEU A 286 -19.25 5.56 -5.47
N SER A 287 -20.16 4.81 -6.08
CA SER A 287 -21.10 5.36 -7.07
C SER A 287 -22.25 6.16 -6.43
N ASP A 288 -22.51 5.96 -5.13
CA ASP A 288 -23.49 6.75 -4.38
C ASP A 288 -22.80 7.98 -3.76
N GLN A 289 -23.25 9.17 -4.17
CA GLN A 289 -22.65 10.44 -3.71
C GLN A 289 -22.82 10.67 -2.20
N ASN A 290 -23.89 10.19 -1.60
CA ASN A 290 -24.20 10.41 -0.19
C ASN A 290 -23.70 9.28 0.73
N ALA A 291 -23.26 8.16 0.15
CA ALA A 291 -22.89 6.98 0.96
C ALA A 291 -21.82 7.27 2.00
N LEU A 292 -20.77 8.02 1.64
CA LEU A 292 -19.70 8.36 2.61
C LEU A 292 -20.23 9.29 3.72
N THR A 293 -21.06 10.28 3.38
CA THR A 293 -21.67 11.20 4.35
C THR A 293 -22.54 10.45 5.34
N ASN A 294 -23.43 9.58 4.86
CA ASN A 294 -24.31 8.76 5.69
C ASN A 294 -23.53 7.83 6.63
N VAL A 295 -22.61 7.05 6.07
CA VAL A 295 -21.79 6.11 6.84
C VAL A 295 -20.93 6.84 7.88
N LEU A 296 -20.39 8.01 7.54
CA LEU A 296 -19.59 8.80 8.47
C LEU A 296 -20.43 9.34 9.63
N GLN A 297 -21.61 9.91 9.35
CA GLN A 297 -22.53 10.39 10.38
C GLN A 297 -23.00 9.27 11.31
N ASP A 298 -23.40 8.14 10.75
CA ASP A 298 -23.85 6.96 11.51
C ASP A 298 -22.73 6.43 12.42
N SER A 299 -21.52 6.28 11.87
CA SER A 299 -20.36 5.80 12.64
C SER A 299 -19.94 6.77 13.75
N LEU A 300 -20.03 8.07 13.52
CA LEU A 300 -19.70 9.08 14.54
C LEU A 300 -20.74 9.14 15.67
N ARG A 301 -22.03 8.96 15.35
CA ARG A 301 -23.12 8.96 16.34
C ARG A 301 -23.19 7.66 17.14
N ASN A 302 -22.73 6.54 16.60
CA ASN A 302 -22.87 5.21 17.21
C ASN A 302 -21.55 4.74 17.85
N ALA A 303 -21.37 5.02 19.13
CA ALA A 303 -20.19 4.60 19.90
C ALA A 303 -20.08 3.07 20.04
N GLU A 304 -21.20 2.35 20.10
CA GLU A 304 -21.23 0.90 20.20
C GLU A 304 -20.71 0.27 18.89
N LEU A 305 -21.14 0.78 17.75
CA LEU A 305 -20.62 0.37 16.44
C LEU A 305 -19.09 0.55 16.37
N ARG A 306 -18.59 1.73 16.81
CA ARG A 306 -17.13 1.96 16.84
C ARG A 306 -16.40 0.97 17.75
N ALA A 307 -16.96 0.65 18.91
CA ALA A 307 -16.38 -0.35 19.83
C ALA A 307 -16.32 -1.73 19.18
N GLN A 308 -17.40 -2.17 18.54
CA GLN A 308 -17.45 -3.44 17.80
C GLN A 308 -16.44 -3.49 16.64
N LEU A 309 -16.35 -2.42 15.84
CA LEU A 309 -15.40 -2.32 14.74
C LEU A 309 -13.95 -2.34 15.24
N ARG A 310 -13.67 -1.72 16.39
CA ARG A 310 -12.37 -1.78 17.05
C ARG A 310 -11.95 -3.21 17.35
N GLU A 311 -12.80 -3.97 18.02
CA GLU A 311 -12.52 -5.35 18.38
C GLU A 311 -12.34 -6.24 17.16
N LYS A 312 -13.26 -6.16 16.20
CA LYS A 312 -13.16 -6.89 14.94
C LYS A 312 -11.91 -6.51 14.14
N GLY A 313 -11.55 -5.22 14.14
CA GLY A 313 -10.36 -4.70 13.46
C GLY A 313 -9.07 -5.31 14.02
N LEU A 314 -8.93 -5.33 15.34
CA LEU A 314 -7.79 -5.94 16.02
C LEU A 314 -7.66 -7.43 15.68
N GLU A 315 -8.76 -8.17 15.72
CA GLU A 315 -8.76 -9.61 15.36
C GLU A 315 -8.47 -9.83 13.85
N ARG A 316 -8.99 -8.96 12.99
CA ARG A 316 -8.72 -9.03 11.56
C ARG A 316 -7.26 -8.78 11.24
N ALA A 317 -6.65 -7.76 11.84
CA ALA A 317 -5.26 -7.37 11.61
C ALA A 317 -4.26 -8.48 11.99
N LYS A 318 -4.56 -9.31 13.02
CA LYS A 318 -3.71 -10.45 13.41
C LYS A 318 -3.50 -11.47 12.29
N LYS A 319 -4.38 -11.52 11.29
CA LYS A 319 -4.28 -12.44 10.16
C LYS A 319 -3.23 -12.00 9.12
N PHE A 320 -2.69 -10.80 9.25
CA PHE A 320 -1.76 -10.21 8.29
C PHE A 320 -0.38 -10.00 8.93
N SER A 321 0.56 -10.86 8.55
CA SER A 321 1.91 -10.88 9.11
C SER A 321 2.95 -10.78 7.99
N TRP A 322 3.91 -9.87 8.14
CA TRP A 322 5.05 -9.78 7.23
C TRP A 322 5.89 -11.06 7.23
N GLN A 323 5.98 -11.74 8.38
CA GLN A 323 6.69 -13.01 8.50
C GLN A 323 6.05 -14.09 7.61
N THR A 324 4.73 -14.25 7.69
CA THR A 324 3.99 -15.21 6.83
C THR A 324 4.15 -14.89 5.35
N THR A 325 4.07 -13.61 4.99
CA THR A 325 4.28 -13.15 3.60
C THR A 325 5.69 -13.46 3.11
N ALA A 326 6.71 -13.20 3.93
CA ALA A 326 8.10 -13.50 3.61
C ALA A 326 8.32 -15.01 3.40
N GLU A 327 7.70 -15.85 4.21
CA GLU A 327 7.76 -17.32 4.07
C GLU A 327 7.14 -17.79 2.75
N ILE A 328 5.98 -17.26 2.36
CA ILE A 328 5.35 -17.58 1.07
C ILE A 328 6.26 -17.19 -0.09
N VAL A 329 6.80 -15.96 -0.05
CA VAL A 329 7.72 -15.45 -1.09
C VAL A 329 8.97 -16.33 -1.15
N TRP A 330 9.61 -16.59 -0.01
CA TRP A 330 10.85 -17.38 0.05
C TRP A 330 10.67 -18.81 -0.42
N LYS A 331 9.61 -19.46 0.03
CA LYS A 331 9.26 -20.81 -0.42
C LYS A 331 9.08 -20.85 -1.94
N SER A 332 8.29 -19.92 -2.49
CA SER A 332 7.99 -19.86 -3.92
C SER A 332 9.23 -19.57 -4.80
N LEU A 333 10.21 -18.84 -4.29
CA LEU A 333 11.47 -18.54 -4.98
C LEU A 333 12.44 -19.73 -4.99
N ASN A 334 12.34 -20.64 -4.02
CA ASN A 334 13.21 -21.81 -3.87
C ASN A 334 12.58 -23.11 -4.39
N GLU A 335 11.26 -23.20 -4.54
CA GLU A 335 10.56 -24.31 -5.18
C GLU A 335 10.78 -24.23 -6.72
N ARG A 336 11.40 -25.27 -7.31
CA ARG A 336 11.69 -25.38 -8.75
C ARG A 336 10.81 -26.42 -9.41
#